data_97f5b5c6bb65f597fd0c49a5814bdb4d
#
_entry.id   97f5b5c6bb65f597fd0c49a5814bdb4d
#
_cell.length_a   1.000
_cell.length_b   1.000
_cell.length_c   1.000
_cell.angle_alpha   90.00
_cell.angle_beta   90.00
_cell.angle_gamma   90.00
#
_symmetry.space_group_name_H-M   'P 1'
#
loop_
_entity.id
_entity.type
_entity.pdbx_description
1 polymer ?
#
loop_
_entity_poly.entity_id
_entity_poly.type
_entity_poly.pdbx_seq_one_letter_code
_entity_poly.pdbx_strand_id
1 'polypeptide(L)'
;MEKKGIATEKGELNRNIQKANRLIREIRAQIGKLKEWIGELFKAREAAPEQPPQSHGLANLLMKYLSVQREKSRKYSQSWQRQHAADELKTVAKAVGYLSEHGISTLDELDAALSSVSDQADAIREGMKTAEKRMKELQKLIEYGKNYTEYKPIHDELKKLKNGWTSKRDKYEETHRAELTLWNAASRYLHANLPKGTKSLPIAEWEKEYATLSGQRTAEYTKLKETRAEVAELHNIRKCVDIALKADQPEQTRAKRHEQER
;
A
#
# COMPACT_ATOMS: atom_id res chain seq x y z
N MET A 1 24.51 15.51 42.14
CA MET A 1 23.53 15.26 41.07
C MET A 1 23.92 15.87 39.71
N GLU A 2 24.67 16.95 39.63
CA GLU A 2 25.08 17.61 38.37
C GLU A 2 25.93 16.78 37.42
N LYS A 3 26.83 15.92 37.93
CA LYS A 3 27.72 15.10 37.07
C LYS A 3 26.97 14.05 36.22
N LYS A 4 25.78 13.59 36.64
CA LYS A 4 24.97 12.65 35.87
C LYS A 4 24.23 13.32 34.70
N GLY A 5 23.82 14.58 34.87
CA GLY A 5 23.17 15.36 33.82
C GLY A 5 24.10 15.64 32.63
N ILE A 6 25.33 16.07 32.93
CA ILE A 6 26.35 16.39 31.90
C ILE A 6 26.76 15.13 31.10
N ALA A 7 26.78 13.95 31.71
CA ALA A 7 27.11 12.69 31.03
C ALA A 7 25.97 12.24 30.05
N THR A 8 24.70 12.50 30.40
CA THR A 8 23.56 12.22 29.53
C THR A 8 23.50 13.20 28.35
N GLU A 9 23.72 14.49 28.56
CA GLU A 9 23.77 15.50 27.49
C GLU A 9 24.91 15.21 26.49
N LYS A 10 26.11 14.84 26.96
CA LYS A 10 27.20 14.41 26.08
C LYS A 10 26.85 13.18 25.27
N GLY A 11 26.12 12.22 25.86
CA GLY A 11 25.67 11.01 25.19
C GLY A 11 24.63 11.31 24.09
N GLU A 12 23.74 12.27 24.32
CA GLU A 12 22.76 12.73 23.33
C GLU A 12 23.42 13.54 22.21
N LEU A 13 24.34 14.41 22.54
CA LEU A 13 25.10 15.20 21.56
C LEU A 13 25.89 14.28 20.62
N ASN A 14 26.58 13.27 21.15
CA ASN A 14 27.31 12.29 20.35
C ASN A 14 26.38 11.48 19.44
N ARG A 15 25.19 11.06 19.91
CA ARG A 15 24.20 10.38 19.09
C ARG A 15 23.71 11.28 17.96
N ASN A 16 23.47 12.55 18.23
CA ASN A 16 23.05 13.52 17.23
C ASN A 16 24.13 13.79 16.19
N ILE A 17 25.40 13.91 16.63
CA ILE A 17 26.55 14.02 15.72
C ILE A 17 26.68 12.78 14.83
N GLN A 18 26.54 11.57 15.37
CA GLN A 18 26.58 10.35 14.59
C GLN A 18 25.45 10.27 13.55
N LYS A 19 24.20 10.67 13.93
CA LYS A 19 23.07 10.77 13.01
C LYS A 19 23.34 11.80 11.90
N ALA A 20 23.85 12.98 12.26
CA ALA A 20 24.20 14.02 11.30
C ALA A 20 25.29 13.54 10.32
N ASN A 21 26.33 12.90 10.81
CA ASN A 21 27.41 12.35 9.98
C ASN A 21 26.94 11.22 9.05
N ARG A 22 25.97 10.41 9.48
CA ARG A 22 25.32 9.41 8.61
C ARG A 22 24.53 10.09 7.49
N LEU A 23 23.71 11.08 7.83
CA LEU A 23 22.95 11.86 6.85
C LEU A 23 23.87 12.58 5.84
N ILE A 24 24.98 13.16 6.29
CA ILE A 24 25.96 13.81 5.41
C ILE A 24 26.56 12.78 4.42
N ARG A 25 26.88 11.57 4.88
CA ARG A 25 27.39 10.51 3.99
C ARG A 25 26.35 10.07 2.95
N GLU A 26 25.10 9.90 3.38
CA GLU A 26 23.99 9.56 2.49
C GLU A 26 23.75 10.66 1.43
N ILE A 27 23.73 11.94 1.84
CA ILE A 27 23.60 13.06 0.93
C ILE A 27 24.79 13.14 -0.06
N ARG A 28 26.01 12.93 0.40
CA ARG A 28 27.19 12.92 -0.49
C ARG A 28 27.14 11.81 -1.52
N ALA A 29 26.68 10.62 -1.13
CA ALA A 29 26.49 9.51 -2.05
C ALA A 29 25.41 9.82 -3.11
N GLN A 30 24.28 10.43 -2.71
CA GLN A 30 23.23 10.86 -3.61
C GLN A 30 23.70 11.96 -4.58
N ILE A 31 24.49 12.93 -4.08
CA ILE A 31 25.11 13.97 -4.95
C ILE A 31 26.09 13.34 -5.96
N GLY A 32 26.81 12.28 -5.56
CA GLY A 32 27.68 11.53 -6.47
C GLY A 32 26.89 10.90 -7.62
N LYS A 33 25.85 10.14 -7.29
CA LYS A 33 24.94 9.52 -8.29
C LYS A 33 24.29 10.59 -9.20
N LEU A 34 23.86 11.71 -8.65
CA LEU A 34 23.29 12.83 -9.42
C LEU A 34 24.29 13.40 -10.44
N LYS A 35 25.55 13.58 -10.03
CA LYS A 35 26.62 14.07 -10.92
C LYS A 35 26.93 13.10 -12.04
N GLU A 36 27.00 11.80 -11.73
CA GLU A 36 27.20 10.75 -12.74
C GLU A 36 26.06 10.76 -13.77
N TRP A 37 24.83 10.76 -13.30
CA TRP A 37 23.64 10.78 -14.17
C TRP A 37 23.55 12.06 -15.02
N ILE A 38 23.83 13.24 -14.46
CA ILE A 38 23.95 14.48 -15.23
C ILE A 38 25.07 14.36 -16.26
N GLY A 39 26.20 13.76 -15.92
CA GLY A 39 27.30 13.52 -16.84
C GLY A 39 26.92 12.60 -18.00
N GLU A 40 26.16 11.54 -17.74
CA GLU A 40 25.64 10.63 -18.76
C GLU A 40 24.61 11.32 -19.67
N LEU A 41 23.72 12.15 -19.11
CA LEU A 41 22.79 12.96 -19.91
C LEU A 41 23.47 13.95 -20.83
N PHE A 42 24.55 14.62 -20.37
CA PHE A 42 25.35 15.50 -21.24
C PHE A 42 26.03 14.73 -22.37
N LYS A 43 26.61 13.56 -22.08
CA LYS A 43 27.20 12.67 -23.09
C LYS A 43 26.17 12.17 -24.10
N ALA A 44 24.99 11.77 -23.65
CA ALA A 44 23.89 11.35 -24.51
C ALA A 44 23.36 12.49 -25.39
N ARG A 45 23.37 13.74 -24.89
CA ARG A 45 23.00 14.94 -25.64
C ARG A 45 24.05 15.28 -26.72
N GLU A 46 25.33 15.09 -26.44
CA GLU A 46 26.42 15.33 -27.44
C GLU A 46 26.43 14.24 -28.53
N ALA A 47 25.95 13.03 -28.24
CA ALA A 47 25.88 11.91 -29.17
C ALA A 47 24.59 11.87 -30.01
N ALA A 48 23.57 12.65 -29.67
CA ALA A 48 22.31 12.69 -30.41
C ALA A 48 22.41 13.68 -31.61
N PRO A 49 21.98 13.29 -32.83
CA PRO A 49 21.85 14.22 -33.96
C PRO A 49 20.82 15.29 -33.58
N GLU A 50 21.08 16.54 -34.03
CA GLU A 50 20.26 17.72 -33.77
C GLU A 50 18.77 17.48 -34.10
N GLN A 51 17.98 17.08 -33.12
CA GLN A 51 16.53 17.15 -33.20
C GLN A 51 16.03 18.38 -32.46
N PRO A 52 14.94 19.03 -32.94
CA PRO A 52 14.46 20.28 -32.37
C PRO A 52 14.11 20.11 -30.91
N PRO A 53 14.30 21.14 -30.04
CA PRO A 53 14.21 21.04 -28.60
C PRO A 53 12.74 20.97 -28.14
N GLN A 54 12.15 19.77 -28.06
CA GLN A 54 10.79 19.58 -27.54
C GLN A 54 10.66 18.49 -26.46
N SER A 55 11.72 17.89 -25.97
CA SER A 55 11.63 17.09 -24.76
C SER A 55 12.51 17.71 -23.67
N HIS A 56 11.91 18.50 -22.79
CA HIS A 56 12.55 18.78 -21.52
C HIS A 56 12.68 17.45 -20.78
N GLY A 57 13.86 16.81 -20.85
CA GLY A 57 14.10 15.58 -20.13
C GLY A 57 13.74 15.77 -18.64
N LEU A 58 13.20 14.75 -18.01
CA LEU A 58 12.73 14.81 -16.59
C LEU A 58 13.78 15.41 -15.66
N ALA A 59 15.08 15.18 -15.95
CA ALA A 59 16.18 15.80 -15.23
C ALA A 59 16.13 17.34 -15.24
N ASN A 60 15.93 17.93 -16.41
CA ASN A 60 15.87 19.40 -16.54
C ASN A 60 14.64 19.94 -15.79
N LEU A 61 13.52 19.23 -15.82
CA LEU A 61 12.31 19.62 -15.09
C LEU A 61 12.52 19.53 -13.57
N LEU A 62 13.20 18.51 -13.07
CA LEU A 62 13.53 18.38 -11.64
C LEU A 62 14.53 19.47 -11.19
N MET A 63 15.52 19.80 -12.01
CA MET A 63 16.43 20.92 -11.71
C MET A 63 15.69 22.27 -11.70
N LYS A 64 14.76 22.46 -12.62
CA LYS A 64 13.89 23.62 -12.64
C LYS A 64 12.97 23.69 -11.41
N TYR A 65 12.40 22.57 -10.99
CA TYR A 65 11.65 22.49 -9.74
C TYR A 65 12.46 23.06 -8.55
N LEU A 66 13.75 22.67 -8.41
CA LEU A 66 14.61 23.22 -7.37
C LEU A 66 14.76 24.75 -7.46
N SER A 67 14.90 25.29 -8.67
CA SER A 67 15.01 26.75 -8.85
C SER A 67 13.73 27.46 -8.43
N VAL A 68 12.56 26.93 -8.80
CA VAL A 68 11.24 27.44 -8.41
C VAL A 68 11.04 27.41 -6.88
N GLN A 69 11.43 26.32 -6.24
CA GLN A 69 11.33 26.20 -4.78
C GLN A 69 12.28 27.17 -4.07
N ARG A 70 13.48 27.35 -4.59
CA ARG A 70 14.43 28.33 -4.07
C ARG A 70 13.88 29.74 -4.15
N GLU A 71 13.24 30.13 -5.23
CA GLU A 71 12.61 31.45 -5.36
C GLU A 71 11.46 31.63 -4.39
N LYS A 72 10.58 30.65 -4.28
CA LYS A 72 9.48 30.66 -3.31
C LYS A 72 9.98 30.76 -1.86
N SER A 73 11.15 30.21 -1.56
CA SER A 73 11.74 30.23 -0.21
C SER A 73 12.32 31.57 0.21
N ARG A 74 12.61 32.49 -0.74
CA ARG A 74 13.27 33.82 -0.47
C ARG A 74 12.55 34.68 0.56
N LYS A 75 11.24 34.50 0.72
CA LYS A 75 10.41 35.27 1.67
C LYS A 75 10.52 34.79 3.14
N TYR A 76 11.20 33.67 3.39
CA TYR A 76 11.35 33.09 4.71
C TYR A 76 12.73 33.35 5.31
N SER A 77 12.92 33.04 6.61
CA SER A 77 14.20 33.20 7.29
C SER A 77 15.34 32.39 6.67
N GLN A 78 16.59 32.83 6.82
CA GLN A 78 17.74 32.10 6.26
C GLN A 78 17.88 30.67 6.79
N SER A 79 17.57 30.44 8.06
CA SER A 79 17.60 29.10 8.65
C SER A 79 16.57 28.20 7.99
N TRP A 80 15.36 28.67 7.81
CA TRP A 80 14.29 27.95 7.12
C TRP A 80 14.67 27.66 5.65
N GLN A 81 15.21 28.65 4.94
CA GLN A 81 15.66 28.50 3.54
C GLN A 81 16.69 27.37 3.41
N ARG A 82 17.68 27.32 4.31
CA ARG A 82 18.73 26.27 4.28
C ARG A 82 18.15 24.87 4.51
N GLN A 83 17.27 24.73 5.49
CA GLN A 83 16.64 23.44 5.78
C GLN A 83 15.73 23.00 4.64
N HIS A 84 14.89 23.89 4.14
CA HIS A 84 14.00 23.61 3.01
C HIS A 84 14.79 23.24 1.75
N ALA A 85 15.84 23.98 1.41
CA ALA A 85 16.70 23.63 0.27
C ALA A 85 17.35 22.26 0.41
N ALA A 86 17.76 21.86 1.62
CA ALA A 86 18.29 20.52 1.86
C ALA A 86 17.25 19.42 1.69
N ASP A 87 16.02 19.65 2.14
CA ASP A 87 14.93 18.69 2.00
C ASP A 87 14.45 18.55 0.56
N GLU A 88 14.36 19.67 -0.18
CA GLU A 88 14.04 19.66 -1.61
C GLU A 88 15.14 18.97 -2.44
N LEU A 89 16.40 19.20 -2.10
CA LEU A 89 17.51 18.51 -2.75
C LEU A 89 17.47 17.00 -2.51
N LYS A 90 17.13 16.55 -1.30
CA LYS A 90 16.93 15.12 -0.99
C LYS A 90 15.79 14.54 -1.83
N THR A 91 14.68 15.26 -1.92
CA THR A 91 13.52 14.85 -2.71
C THR A 91 13.89 14.66 -4.18
N VAL A 92 14.60 15.63 -4.78
CA VAL A 92 15.04 15.54 -6.16
C VAL A 92 16.09 14.43 -6.35
N ALA A 93 17.05 14.30 -5.42
CA ALA A 93 18.07 13.25 -5.51
C ALA A 93 17.42 11.85 -5.45
N LYS A 94 16.40 11.67 -4.62
CA LYS A 94 15.63 10.43 -4.54
C LYS A 94 14.85 10.18 -5.83
N ALA A 95 14.20 11.21 -6.36
CA ALA A 95 13.48 11.14 -7.64
C ALA A 95 14.38 10.73 -8.79
N VAL A 96 15.56 11.35 -8.90
CA VAL A 96 16.57 11.02 -9.92
C VAL A 96 17.07 9.59 -9.77
N GLY A 97 17.37 9.16 -8.52
CA GLY A 97 17.78 7.78 -8.27
C GLY A 97 16.73 6.78 -8.73
N TYR A 98 15.47 7.01 -8.40
CA TYR A 98 14.35 6.16 -8.83
C TYR A 98 14.21 6.12 -10.35
N LEU A 99 14.20 7.29 -11.01
CA LEU A 99 14.09 7.38 -12.47
C LEU A 99 15.23 6.66 -13.19
N SER A 100 16.46 6.80 -12.68
CA SER A 100 17.66 6.11 -13.24
C SER A 100 17.58 4.59 -13.05
N GLU A 101 17.15 4.13 -11.86
CA GLU A 101 17.02 2.69 -11.58
C GLU A 101 15.95 2.01 -12.44
N HIS A 102 14.90 2.75 -12.83
CA HIS A 102 13.78 2.23 -13.64
C HIS A 102 13.87 2.61 -15.13
N GLY A 103 14.93 3.31 -15.54
CA GLY A 103 15.13 3.71 -16.94
C GLY A 103 14.09 4.70 -17.47
N ILE A 104 13.48 5.50 -16.60
CA ILE A 104 12.43 6.47 -16.95
C ILE A 104 13.09 7.81 -17.29
N SER A 105 12.98 8.26 -18.52
CA SER A 105 13.64 9.48 -19.04
C SER A 105 12.67 10.55 -19.53
N THR A 106 11.47 10.16 -19.92
CA THR A 106 10.43 11.03 -20.49
C THR A 106 9.20 11.12 -19.60
N LEU A 107 8.40 12.17 -19.83
CA LEU A 107 7.14 12.38 -19.10
C LEU A 107 6.13 11.25 -19.39
N ASP A 108 6.07 10.82 -20.65
CA ASP A 108 5.15 9.74 -21.06
C ASP A 108 5.52 8.41 -20.40
N GLU A 109 6.83 8.11 -20.27
CA GLU A 109 7.30 6.94 -19.52
C GLU A 109 6.96 7.02 -18.03
N LEU A 110 7.07 8.22 -17.43
CA LEU A 110 6.70 8.44 -16.03
C LEU A 110 5.19 8.23 -15.81
N ASP A 111 4.36 8.78 -16.70
CA ASP A 111 2.90 8.63 -16.62
C ASP A 111 2.49 7.17 -16.88
N ALA A 112 3.14 6.48 -17.81
CA ALA A 112 2.93 5.06 -18.06
C ALA A 112 3.33 4.18 -16.85
N ALA A 113 4.49 4.46 -16.24
CA ALA A 113 4.93 3.77 -15.03
C ALA A 113 3.95 3.98 -13.87
N LEU A 114 3.51 5.23 -13.65
CA LEU A 114 2.53 5.56 -12.62
C LEU A 114 1.20 4.82 -12.82
N SER A 115 0.69 4.78 -14.05
CA SER A 115 -0.53 4.03 -14.39
C SER A 115 -0.34 2.54 -14.13
N SER A 116 0.75 1.96 -14.63
CA SER A 116 1.05 0.52 -14.48
C SER A 116 1.13 0.09 -13.02
N VAL A 117 1.85 0.84 -12.17
CA VAL A 117 1.99 0.52 -10.74
C VAL A 117 0.68 0.75 -9.99
N SER A 118 -0.12 1.76 -10.37
CA SER A 118 -1.44 1.99 -9.82
C SER A 118 -2.41 0.85 -10.14
N ASP A 119 -2.42 0.38 -11.40
CA ASP A 119 -3.24 -0.74 -11.84
C ASP A 119 -2.85 -2.04 -11.10
N GLN A 120 -1.55 -2.26 -10.86
CA GLN A 120 -1.06 -3.37 -10.04
C GLN A 120 -1.57 -3.29 -8.59
N ALA A 121 -1.52 -2.09 -7.97
CA ALA A 121 -2.04 -1.90 -6.62
C ALA A 121 -3.55 -2.18 -6.54
N ASP A 122 -4.30 -1.78 -7.55
CA ASP A 122 -5.74 -2.02 -7.62
C ASP A 122 -6.06 -3.50 -7.87
N ALA A 123 -5.32 -4.16 -8.73
CA ALA A 123 -5.46 -5.61 -8.96
C ALA A 123 -5.20 -6.43 -7.68
N ILE A 124 -4.13 -6.11 -6.93
CA ILE A 124 -3.85 -6.75 -5.64
C ILE A 124 -5.01 -6.50 -4.65
N ARG A 125 -5.54 -5.28 -4.59
CA ARG A 125 -6.66 -4.93 -3.71
C ARG A 125 -7.92 -5.72 -4.02
N GLU A 126 -8.26 -5.87 -5.30
CA GLU A 126 -9.43 -6.65 -5.73
C GLU A 126 -9.23 -8.15 -5.46
N GLY A 127 -8.03 -8.69 -5.69
CA GLY A 127 -7.67 -10.05 -5.29
C GLY A 127 -7.85 -10.29 -3.80
N MET A 128 -7.37 -9.37 -2.97
CA MET A 128 -7.56 -9.45 -1.51
C MET A 128 -9.03 -9.41 -1.09
N LYS A 129 -9.87 -8.56 -1.71
CA LYS A 129 -11.31 -8.51 -1.42
C LYS A 129 -11.99 -9.84 -1.75
N THR A 130 -11.63 -10.44 -2.89
CA THR A 130 -12.16 -11.73 -3.31
C THR A 130 -11.77 -12.83 -2.32
N ALA A 131 -10.50 -12.88 -1.93
CA ALA A 131 -10.01 -13.82 -0.93
C ALA A 131 -10.70 -13.61 0.43
N GLU A 132 -10.87 -12.37 0.89
CA GLU A 132 -11.57 -12.07 2.15
C GLU A 132 -13.04 -12.48 2.13
N LYS A 133 -13.73 -12.31 1.00
CA LYS A 133 -15.10 -12.79 0.83
C LYS A 133 -15.16 -14.30 0.97
N ARG A 134 -14.27 -15.01 0.27
CA ARG A 134 -14.19 -16.47 0.34
C ARG A 134 -13.83 -16.97 1.73
N MET A 135 -12.89 -16.33 2.41
CA MET A 135 -12.53 -16.65 3.79
C MET A 135 -13.73 -16.52 4.75
N LYS A 136 -14.55 -15.46 4.62
CA LYS A 136 -15.78 -15.30 5.41
C LYS A 136 -16.81 -16.40 5.16
N GLU A 137 -16.93 -16.85 3.91
CA GLU A 137 -17.81 -17.97 3.54
C GLU A 137 -17.30 -19.27 4.17
N LEU A 138 -15.98 -19.55 4.02
CA LEU A 138 -15.34 -20.72 4.61
C LEU A 138 -15.45 -20.74 6.13
N GLN A 139 -15.24 -19.61 6.79
CA GLN A 139 -15.36 -19.49 8.25
C GLN A 139 -16.75 -19.93 8.72
N LYS A 140 -17.82 -19.48 8.03
CA LYS A 140 -19.18 -19.91 8.34
C LYS A 140 -19.41 -21.38 8.04
N LEU A 141 -18.91 -21.88 6.90
CA LEU A 141 -19.02 -23.31 6.56
C LEU A 141 -18.32 -24.21 7.57
N ILE A 142 -17.15 -23.82 8.06
CA ILE A 142 -16.40 -24.53 9.09
C ILE A 142 -17.17 -24.51 10.42
N GLU A 143 -17.65 -23.35 10.85
CA GLU A 143 -18.40 -23.18 12.09
C GLU A 143 -19.67 -24.03 12.09
N TYR A 144 -20.51 -23.87 11.07
CA TYR A 144 -21.74 -24.64 10.95
C TYR A 144 -21.48 -26.14 10.68
N GLY A 145 -20.42 -26.47 9.96
CA GLY A 145 -20.01 -27.85 9.74
C GLY A 145 -19.61 -28.54 11.04
N LYS A 146 -18.84 -27.86 11.90
CA LYS A 146 -18.47 -28.36 13.24
C LYS A 146 -19.71 -28.56 14.12
N ASN A 147 -20.57 -27.55 14.22
CA ASN A 147 -21.80 -27.62 15.00
C ASN A 147 -22.72 -28.75 14.53
N TYR A 148 -22.86 -28.92 13.21
CA TYR A 148 -23.64 -30.01 12.64
C TYR A 148 -23.09 -31.37 13.03
N THR A 149 -21.79 -31.58 12.94
CA THR A 149 -21.14 -32.85 13.25
C THR A 149 -21.17 -33.16 14.73
N GLU A 150 -20.91 -32.15 15.57
CA GLU A 150 -20.88 -32.25 17.04
C GLU A 150 -22.25 -32.61 17.60
N TYR A 151 -23.30 -31.94 17.14
CA TYR A 151 -24.65 -32.12 17.71
C TYR A 151 -25.54 -33.12 16.94
N LYS A 152 -25.02 -33.71 15.87
CA LYS A 152 -25.72 -34.75 15.13
C LYS A 152 -26.13 -35.95 15.99
N PRO A 153 -25.31 -36.50 16.91
CA PRO A 153 -25.70 -37.59 17.77
C PRO A 153 -26.94 -37.26 18.62
N ILE A 154 -27.00 -36.03 19.20
CA ILE A 154 -28.12 -35.56 20.02
C ILE A 154 -29.41 -35.50 19.18
N HIS A 155 -29.33 -34.98 17.96
CA HIS A 155 -30.46 -34.96 17.03
C HIS A 155 -30.92 -36.36 16.64
N ASP A 156 -30.00 -37.25 16.37
CA ASP A 156 -30.31 -38.63 15.96
C ASP A 156 -30.97 -39.43 17.11
N GLU A 157 -30.58 -39.19 18.37
CA GLU A 157 -31.23 -39.73 19.54
C GLU A 157 -32.66 -39.17 19.73
N LEU A 158 -32.84 -37.86 19.58
CA LEU A 158 -34.17 -37.24 19.60
C LEU A 158 -35.07 -37.88 18.51
N LYS A 159 -34.53 -38.14 17.33
CA LYS A 159 -35.26 -38.78 16.23
C LYS A 159 -35.71 -40.21 16.56
N LYS A 160 -34.88 -40.97 17.28
CA LYS A 160 -35.25 -42.31 17.77
C LYS A 160 -36.38 -42.24 18.82
N LEU A 161 -36.34 -41.22 19.68
CA LEU A 161 -37.38 -41.00 20.70
C LEU A 161 -38.74 -40.56 20.10
N LYS A 162 -38.76 -40.03 18.84
CA LYS A 162 -40.01 -39.67 18.15
C LYS A 162 -41.01 -40.79 18.02
N ASN A 163 -40.56 -42.03 17.98
CA ASN A 163 -41.41 -43.22 17.90
C ASN A 163 -41.81 -43.83 19.27
N GLY A 164 -41.49 -43.11 20.39
CA GLY A 164 -41.75 -43.52 21.75
C GLY A 164 -42.64 -42.55 22.53
N TRP A 165 -42.67 -42.72 23.88
CA TRP A 165 -43.48 -41.92 24.79
C TRP A 165 -43.15 -40.43 24.74
N THR A 166 -44.14 -39.57 24.49
CA THR A 166 -44.03 -38.12 24.32
C THR A 166 -43.31 -37.44 25.49
N SER A 167 -43.59 -37.84 26.74
CA SER A 167 -42.98 -37.23 27.95
C SER A 167 -41.46 -37.39 28.03
N LYS A 168 -40.88 -38.50 27.56
CA LYS A 168 -39.41 -38.68 27.54
C LYS A 168 -38.74 -37.82 26.46
N ARG A 169 -39.41 -37.73 25.32
CA ARG A 169 -38.96 -36.90 24.19
C ARG A 169 -38.93 -35.41 24.60
N ASP A 170 -40.01 -34.90 25.20
CA ASP A 170 -40.15 -33.52 25.56
C ASP A 170 -39.08 -33.10 26.61
N LYS A 171 -38.85 -33.98 27.62
CA LYS A 171 -37.74 -33.78 28.57
C LYS A 171 -36.37 -33.76 27.91
N TYR A 172 -36.09 -34.63 26.94
CA TYR A 172 -34.84 -34.70 26.21
C TYR A 172 -34.64 -33.42 25.36
N GLU A 173 -35.70 -32.97 24.69
CA GLU A 173 -35.69 -31.78 23.86
C GLU A 173 -35.47 -30.51 24.71
N GLU A 174 -36.06 -30.45 25.92
CA GLU A 174 -35.86 -29.34 26.88
C GLU A 174 -34.42 -29.34 27.40
N THR A 175 -33.89 -30.51 27.78
CA THR A 175 -32.51 -30.64 28.28
C THR A 175 -31.46 -30.24 27.24
N HIS A 176 -31.69 -30.57 25.97
CA HIS A 176 -30.76 -30.36 24.83
C HIS A 176 -31.22 -29.25 23.89
N ARG A 177 -32.02 -28.31 24.39
CA ARG A 177 -32.62 -27.26 23.55
C ARG A 177 -31.60 -26.39 22.85
N ALA A 178 -30.48 -26.05 23.52
CA ALA A 178 -29.43 -25.23 22.95
C ALA A 178 -28.72 -25.95 21.80
N GLU A 179 -28.29 -27.18 22.04
CA GLU A 179 -27.56 -28.01 21.04
C GLU A 179 -28.44 -28.30 19.82
N LEU A 180 -29.72 -28.63 20.04
CA LEU A 180 -30.69 -28.86 18.96
C LEU A 180 -30.94 -27.58 18.14
N THR A 181 -30.96 -26.42 18.80
CA THR A 181 -31.09 -25.13 18.09
C THR A 181 -29.88 -24.87 17.20
N LEU A 182 -28.65 -25.09 17.71
CA LEU A 182 -27.42 -24.96 16.97
C LEU A 182 -27.35 -25.94 15.81
N TRP A 183 -27.72 -27.20 16.04
CA TRP A 183 -27.79 -28.21 14.97
C TRP A 183 -28.79 -27.82 13.88
N ASN A 184 -29.99 -27.35 14.24
CA ASN A 184 -31.01 -26.92 13.28
C ASN A 184 -30.53 -25.72 12.46
N ALA A 185 -29.88 -24.74 13.08
CA ALA A 185 -29.29 -23.60 12.38
C ALA A 185 -28.20 -24.05 11.42
N ALA A 186 -27.30 -24.93 11.87
CA ALA A 186 -26.23 -25.50 11.04
C ALA A 186 -26.79 -26.30 9.86
N SER A 187 -27.78 -27.17 10.11
CA SER A 187 -28.42 -27.94 9.05
C SER A 187 -29.05 -27.06 7.98
N ARG A 188 -29.80 -26.02 8.36
CA ARG A 188 -30.40 -25.06 7.41
C ARG A 188 -29.34 -24.33 6.61
N TYR A 189 -28.29 -23.85 7.24
CA TYR A 189 -27.21 -23.12 6.57
C TYR A 189 -26.48 -24.02 5.55
N LEU A 190 -26.12 -25.26 5.96
CA LEU A 190 -25.43 -26.20 5.10
C LEU A 190 -26.29 -26.63 3.91
N HIS A 191 -27.58 -26.88 4.13
CA HIS A 191 -28.52 -27.20 3.04
C HIS A 191 -28.69 -26.07 2.03
N ALA A 192 -28.61 -24.83 2.46
CA ALA A 192 -28.72 -23.66 1.59
C ALA A 192 -27.43 -23.37 0.79
N ASN A 193 -26.27 -23.72 1.33
CA ASN A 193 -24.97 -23.35 0.76
C ASN A 193 -24.18 -24.51 0.15
N LEU A 194 -24.60 -25.76 0.34
CA LEU A 194 -23.92 -26.90 -0.23
C LEU A 194 -24.75 -27.54 -1.36
N PRO A 195 -24.09 -28.22 -2.33
CA PRO A 195 -24.77 -28.95 -3.37
C PRO A 195 -25.69 -30.06 -2.80
N LYS A 196 -26.87 -30.24 -3.40
CA LYS A 196 -27.79 -31.29 -3.00
C LYS A 196 -27.12 -32.65 -3.13
N GLY A 197 -27.17 -33.47 -2.09
CA GLY A 197 -26.61 -34.82 -2.08
C GLY A 197 -25.20 -34.94 -1.49
N THR A 198 -24.65 -33.89 -0.90
CA THR A 198 -23.38 -33.94 -0.15
C THR A 198 -23.48 -34.91 1.02
N LYS A 199 -22.81 -36.09 0.91
CA LYS A 199 -22.87 -37.16 1.92
C LYS A 199 -21.95 -36.94 3.12
N SER A 200 -20.83 -36.22 2.93
CA SER A 200 -19.88 -35.90 3.99
C SER A 200 -19.46 -34.44 3.90
N LEU A 201 -19.23 -33.80 5.05
CA LEU A 201 -18.79 -32.42 5.11
C LEU A 201 -17.27 -32.40 5.04
N PRO A 202 -16.65 -31.73 4.04
CA PRO A 202 -15.19 -31.69 3.88
C PRO A 202 -14.59 -30.57 4.77
N ILE A 203 -14.82 -30.63 6.08
CA ILE A 203 -14.40 -29.57 7.02
C ILE A 203 -12.89 -29.38 6.98
N ALA A 204 -12.12 -30.47 6.95
CA ALA A 204 -10.65 -30.39 6.89
C ALA A 204 -10.14 -29.71 5.60
N GLU A 205 -10.85 -29.90 4.47
CA GLU A 205 -10.52 -29.22 3.21
C GLU A 205 -10.81 -27.73 3.29
N TRP A 206 -11.94 -27.35 3.89
CA TRP A 206 -12.29 -25.94 4.13
C TRP A 206 -11.29 -25.26 5.06
N GLU A 207 -10.86 -25.94 6.13
CA GLU A 207 -9.83 -25.43 7.04
C GLU A 207 -8.49 -25.23 6.31
N LYS A 208 -8.12 -26.16 5.46
CA LYS A 208 -6.90 -26.08 4.64
C LYS A 208 -7.00 -24.93 3.64
N GLU A 209 -8.14 -24.79 2.95
CA GLU A 209 -8.38 -23.67 2.01
C GLU A 209 -8.32 -22.32 2.74
N TYR A 210 -8.97 -22.24 3.90
CA TYR A 210 -8.93 -21.04 4.74
C TYR A 210 -7.50 -20.65 5.17
N ALA A 211 -6.72 -21.63 5.61
CA ALA A 211 -5.32 -21.40 6.00
C ALA A 211 -4.47 -20.93 4.81
N THR A 212 -4.68 -21.53 3.63
CA THR A 212 -3.99 -21.12 2.39
C THR A 212 -4.34 -19.68 2.00
N LEU A 213 -5.62 -19.32 1.98
CA LEU A 213 -6.08 -17.97 1.67
C LEU A 213 -5.58 -16.95 2.70
N SER A 214 -5.53 -17.32 3.97
CA SER A 214 -4.97 -16.46 5.04
C SER A 214 -3.49 -16.16 4.82
N GLY A 215 -2.71 -17.18 4.42
CA GLY A 215 -1.31 -17.01 4.06
C GLY A 215 -1.12 -16.12 2.82
N GLN A 216 -1.90 -16.37 1.77
CA GLN A 216 -1.91 -15.56 0.55
C GLN A 216 -2.25 -14.09 0.84
N ARG A 217 -3.31 -13.84 1.63
CA ARG A 217 -3.70 -12.49 2.03
C ARG A 217 -2.58 -11.74 2.74
N THR A 218 -1.83 -12.42 3.61
CA THR A 218 -0.70 -11.80 4.33
C THR A 218 0.42 -11.41 3.36
N ALA A 219 0.75 -12.28 2.41
CA ALA A 219 1.74 -12.00 1.37
C ALA A 219 1.30 -10.86 0.43
N GLU A 220 0.04 -10.87 0.01
CA GLU A 220 -0.54 -9.81 -0.83
C GLU A 220 -0.59 -8.46 -0.11
N TYR A 221 -0.87 -8.44 1.19
CA TYR A 221 -0.82 -7.22 1.99
C TYR A 221 0.57 -6.59 2.02
N THR A 222 1.61 -7.41 2.12
CA THR A 222 3.00 -6.93 2.06
C THR A 222 3.31 -6.33 0.69
N LYS A 223 2.96 -7.04 -0.38
CA LYS A 223 3.10 -6.53 -1.75
C LYS A 223 2.33 -5.23 -1.98
N LEU A 224 1.09 -5.16 -1.51
CA LEU A 224 0.27 -3.94 -1.62
C LEU A 224 0.92 -2.76 -0.91
N LYS A 225 1.54 -2.98 0.25
CA LYS A 225 2.27 -1.93 0.98
C LYS A 225 3.47 -1.42 0.19
N GLU A 226 4.23 -2.31 -0.42
CA GLU A 226 5.39 -1.97 -1.26
C GLU A 226 4.95 -1.22 -2.53
N THR A 227 3.96 -1.75 -3.26
CA THR A 227 3.41 -1.11 -4.45
C THR A 227 2.83 0.28 -4.15
N ARG A 228 2.13 0.46 -3.02
CA ARG A 228 1.63 1.79 -2.60
C ARG A 228 2.75 2.77 -2.29
N ALA A 229 3.85 2.31 -1.72
CA ALA A 229 5.01 3.16 -1.49
C ALA A 229 5.63 3.62 -2.81
N GLU A 230 5.67 2.74 -3.80
CA GLU A 230 6.14 3.03 -5.16
C GLU A 230 5.21 4.02 -5.89
N VAL A 231 3.88 3.82 -5.82
CA VAL A 231 2.90 4.79 -6.35
C VAL A 231 3.09 6.17 -5.71
N ALA A 232 3.29 6.23 -4.40
CA ALA A 232 3.52 7.49 -3.70
C ALA A 232 4.81 8.18 -4.15
N GLU A 233 5.87 7.41 -4.42
CA GLU A 233 7.14 7.92 -4.96
C GLU A 233 6.93 8.52 -6.35
N LEU A 234 6.31 7.77 -7.28
CA LEU A 234 6.00 8.24 -8.63
C LEU A 234 5.10 9.49 -8.63
N HIS A 235 4.09 9.52 -7.76
CA HIS A 235 3.26 10.72 -7.59
C HIS A 235 4.06 11.94 -7.11
N ASN A 236 5.00 11.74 -6.18
CA ASN A 236 5.87 12.83 -5.73
C ASN A 236 6.76 13.34 -6.86
N ILE A 237 7.34 12.45 -7.66
CA ILE A 237 8.13 12.81 -8.84
C ILE A 237 7.25 13.60 -9.83
N ARG A 238 6.07 13.08 -10.15
CA ARG A 238 5.12 13.73 -11.07
C ARG A 238 4.74 15.13 -10.59
N LYS A 239 4.48 15.29 -9.29
CA LYS A 239 4.20 16.59 -8.66
C LYS A 239 5.35 17.58 -8.81
N CYS A 240 6.60 17.16 -8.63
CA CYS A 240 7.77 18.01 -8.83
C CYS A 240 7.86 18.49 -10.28
N VAL A 241 7.64 17.58 -11.23
CA VAL A 241 7.61 17.85 -12.67
C VAL A 241 6.48 18.84 -13.02
N ASP A 242 5.27 18.64 -12.49
CA ASP A 242 4.13 19.53 -12.72
C ASP A 242 4.37 20.96 -12.23
N ILE A 243 5.04 21.09 -11.08
CA ILE A 243 5.42 22.41 -10.54
C ILE A 243 6.41 23.10 -11.48
N ALA A 244 7.37 22.36 -12.04
CA ALA A 244 8.34 22.90 -13.00
C ALA A 244 7.67 23.31 -14.31
N LEU A 245 6.77 22.50 -14.85
CA LEU A 245 6.01 22.80 -16.08
C LEU A 245 5.10 24.01 -15.93
N LYS A 246 4.40 24.14 -14.78
CA LYS A 246 3.55 25.30 -14.49
C LYS A 246 4.31 26.60 -14.39
N ALA A 247 5.58 26.56 -14.01
CA ALA A 247 6.42 27.74 -13.96
C ALA A 247 6.86 28.25 -15.35
N ASP A 248 6.73 27.41 -16.39
CA ASP A 248 7.00 27.80 -17.80
C ASP A 248 5.79 28.44 -18.50
N GLN A 249 4.59 28.29 -17.95
CA GLN A 249 3.41 28.91 -18.56
C GLN A 249 3.45 30.43 -18.33
N PRO A 250 3.49 31.24 -19.41
CA PRO A 250 3.54 32.70 -19.27
C PRO A 250 2.28 33.18 -18.54
N GLU A 251 2.43 34.24 -17.73
CA GLU A 251 1.38 34.86 -16.90
C GLU A 251 0.11 35.27 -17.67
N GLN A 252 0.18 35.34 -19.01
CA GLN A 252 -0.94 35.69 -19.89
C GLN A 252 -2.14 34.73 -19.79
N THR A 253 -1.91 33.48 -19.39
CA THR A 253 -3.01 32.51 -19.20
C THR A 253 -3.71 32.69 -17.83
N ARG A 254 -3.08 33.33 -16.86
CA ARG A 254 -3.69 33.65 -15.56
C ARG A 254 -4.64 34.84 -15.64
N ALA A 255 -4.33 35.85 -16.44
CA ALA A 255 -5.18 37.00 -16.64
C ALA A 255 -6.51 36.65 -17.34
N LYS A 256 -6.48 35.78 -18.35
CA LYS A 256 -7.71 35.34 -19.07
C LYS A 256 -8.69 34.50 -18.24
N ARG A 257 -8.20 33.77 -17.22
CA ARG A 257 -9.09 33.03 -16.31
C ARG A 257 -9.83 33.92 -15.32
N HIS A 258 -9.22 35.03 -14.90
CA HIS A 258 -9.84 35.99 -13.99
C HIS A 258 -10.84 36.91 -14.69
N GLU A 259 -10.74 37.08 -16.02
CA GLU A 259 -11.73 37.85 -16.80
C GLU A 259 -12.98 37.03 -17.20
N GLN A 260 -12.89 35.70 -17.19
CA GLN A 260 -14.05 34.83 -17.46
C GLN A 260 -14.88 34.46 -16.21
N GLU A 261 -14.37 34.80 -15.02
CA GLU A 261 -15.10 34.57 -13.73
C GLU A 261 -15.71 35.89 -13.18
N ARG A 262 -15.71 36.98 -13.95
CA ARG A 262 -16.40 38.25 -13.65
C ARG A 262 -17.59 38.46 -14.59
#